data_835a9abd8c5d655a6827678dea73b859
#
_entry.id   835a9abd8c5d655a6827678dea73b859
#
_cell.length_a   1.000
_cell.length_b   1.000
_cell.length_c   1.000
_cell.angle_alpha   90.00
_cell.angle_beta   90.00
_cell.angle_gamma   90.00
#
_symmetry.space_group_name_H-M   'P 1'
#
loop_
_entity.id
_entity.type
_entity.pdbx_description
1 polymer ?
#
loop_
_entity_poly.entity_id
_entity_poly.type
_entity_poly.pdbx_seq_one_letter_code
_entity_poly.pdbx_strand_id
1 'polypeptide(L)'
;MQYEQITAAVEGEVALLTLQRPERLNAWTPRMSVELAHAIEAANADPSVGAIVVTGAGRGFCAGADMQDTFQTRLAGADPGGDTAEGQGGLPRGLDWVALVRESKPLIAAVNGAAVGVGLTMVLPFDVIVASEAARFGMFFVKVGLVPELAST
;
A
#
# COMPACT_ATOMS: atom_id res chain seq x y z
N MET A 1 7.27 8.12 -13.64
CA MET A 1 6.10 7.25 -13.93
C MET A 1 4.84 8.10 -13.88
N GLN A 2 3.81 7.79 -14.68
CA GLN A 2 2.47 8.37 -14.52
C GLN A 2 1.65 7.44 -13.61
N TYR A 3 1.12 7.96 -12.51
CA TYR A 3 0.32 7.18 -11.58
C TYR A 3 -1.16 7.19 -11.98
N GLU A 4 -1.84 6.05 -11.81
CA GLU A 4 -3.27 5.87 -12.10
C GLU A 4 -4.08 5.51 -10.84
N GLN A 5 -3.45 4.84 -9.87
CA GLN A 5 -4.11 4.36 -8.66
C GLN A 5 -3.61 5.00 -7.37
N ILE A 6 -2.64 5.90 -7.49
CA ILE A 6 -2.22 6.79 -6.41
C ILE A 6 -2.09 8.21 -6.94
N THR A 7 -2.00 9.18 -6.03
CA THR A 7 -1.48 10.50 -6.33
C THR A 7 -0.27 10.78 -5.46
N ALA A 8 0.65 11.59 -5.97
CA ALA A 8 1.82 12.05 -5.23
C ALA A 8 1.95 13.56 -5.38
N ALA A 9 2.09 14.26 -4.28
CA ALA A 9 2.31 15.69 -4.21
C ALA A 9 3.38 16.00 -3.17
N VAL A 10 4.14 17.08 -3.36
CA VAL A 10 5.07 17.57 -2.34
C VAL A 10 4.50 18.87 -1.78
N GLU A 11 4.25 18.89 -0.47
CA GLU A 11 3.72 20.03 0.27
C GLU A 11 4.75 20.45 1.33
N GLY A 12 5.46 21.56 1.07
CA GLY A 12 6.62 21.93 1.86
C GLY A 12 7.72 20.87 1.74
N GLU A 13 8.11 20.24 2.85
CA GLU A 13 9.11 19.17 2.91
C GLU A 13 8.47 17.78 3.04
N VAL A 14 7.15 17.63 2.80
CA VAL A 14 6.41 16.37 2.94
C VAL A 14 5.95 15.87 1.59
N ALA A 15 6.32 14.65 1.25
CA ALA A 15 5.71 13.92 0.14
C ALA A 15 4.40 13.27 0.61
N LEU A 16 3.27 13.73 0.08
CA LEU A 16 1.96 13.15 0.34
C LEU A 16 1.60 12.17 -0.76
N LEU A 17 1.51 10.89 -0.41
CA LEU A 17 1.11 9.79 -1.28
C LEU A 17 -0.31 9.36 -0.92
N THR A 18 -1.25 9.50 -1.85
CA THR A 18 -2.66 9.16 -1.58
C THR A 18 -3.10 7.98 -2.44
N LEU A 19 -3.57 6.91 -1.82
CA LEU A 19 -4.21 5.80 -2.53
C LEU A 19 -5.51 6.30 -3.16
N GLN A 20 -5.68 6.13 -4.48
CA GLN A 20 -6.68 6.88 -5.26
C GLN A 20 -7.64 5.97 -6.02
N ARG A 21 -8.29 5.04 -5.29
CA ARG A 21 -9.41 4.20 -5.77
C ARG A 21 -10.58 4.25 -4.78
N PRO A 22 -11.12 5.45 -4.45
CA PRO A 22 -12.11 5.61 -3.38
C PRO A 22 -13.40 4.81 -3.60
N GLU A 23 -13.79 4.58 -4.84
CA GLU A 23 -14.97 3.77 -5.24
C GLU A 23 -14.82 2.28 -4.86
N ARG A 24 -13.58 1.82 -4.69
CA ARG A 24 -13.20 0.47 -4.25
C ARG A 24 -12.61 0.46 -2.84
N LEU A 25 -12.80 1.53 -2.06
CA LEU A 25 -12.16 1.72 -0.74
C LEU A 25 -10.65 1.54 -0.79
N ASN A 26 -10.03 1.99 -1.87
CA ASN A 26 -8.60 1.88 -2.13
C ASN A 26 -8.08 0.43 -2.04
N ALA A 27 -8.89 -0.53 -2.52
CA ALA A 27 -8.50 -1.94 -2.56
C ALA A 27 -7.18 -2.10 -3.34
N TRP A 28 -6.28 -2.87 -2.73
CA TRP A 28 -4.91 -3.07 -3.17
C TRP A 28 -4.82 -3.90 -4.44
N THR A 29 -4.08 -3.44 -5.40
CA THR A 29 -3.78 -4.15 -6.66
C THR A 29 -2.28 -4.25 -6.88
N PRO A 30 -1.80 -5.16 -7.75
CA PRO A 30 -0.40 -5.20 -8.16
C PRO A 30 0.08 -3.85 -8.74
N ARG A 31 -0.77 -3.15 -9.51
CA ARG A 31 -0.44 -1.83 -10.04
C ARG A 31 -0.23 -0.80 -8.94
N MET A 32 -1.15 -0.73 -7.98
CA MET A 32 -1.02 0.18 -6.84
C MET A 32 0.27 -0.07 -6.06
N SER A 33 0.68 -1.34 -5.92
CA SER A 33 1.92 -1.69 -5.22
C SER A 33 3.17 -1.15 -5.94
N VAL A 34 3.21 -1.31 -7.27
CA VAL A 34 4.31 -0.79 -8.11
C VAL A 34 4.37 0.73 -8.03
N GLU A 35 3.21 1.38 -8.14
CA GLU A 35 3.12 2.84 -8.10
C GLU A 35 3.53 3.39 -6.74
N LEU A 36 3.09 2.77 -5.64
CA LEU A 36 3.44 3.22 -4.29
C LEU A 36 4.93 3.02 -4.00
N ALA A 37 5.50 1.86 -4.35
CA ALA A 37 6.94 1.62 -4.19
C ALA A 37 7.76 2.67 -4.97
N HIS A 38 7.44 2.88 -6.24
CA HIS A 38 8.11 3.88 -7.06
C HIS A 38 7.97 5.31 -6.48
N ALA A 39 6.80 5.65 -5.94
CA ALA A 39 6.58 6.97 -5.35
C ALA A 39 7.41 7.18 -4.07
N ILE A 40 7.55 6.13 -3.24
CA ILE A 40 8.42 6.15 -2.06
C ILE A 40 9.88 6.31 -2.48
N GLU A 41 10.36 5.56 -3.48
CA GLU A 41 11.72 5.68 -4.01
C GLU A 41 11.98 7.09 -4.58
N ALA A 42 11.03 7.64 -5.33
CA ALA A 42 11.13 8.97 -5.89
C ALA A 42 11.21 10.05 -4.78
N ALA A 43 10.39 9.92 -3.72
CA ALA A 43 10.43 10.81 -2.57
C ALA A 43 11.75 10.69 -1.80
N ASN A 44 12.31 9.49 -1.67
CA ASN A 44 13.60 9.25 -1.07
C ASN A 44 14.75 9.94 -1.84
N ALA A 45 14.66 9.92 -3.16
CA ALA A 45 15.67 10.55 -4.02
C ALA A 45 15.56 12.09 -4.09
N ASP A 46 14.44 12.67 -3.70
CA ASP A 46 14.20 14.12 -3.74
C ASP A 46 14.80 14.80 -2.48
N PRO A 47 15.85 15.64 -2.61
CA PRO A 47 16.47 16.30 -1.46
C PRO A 47 15.55 17.32 -0.77
N SER A 48 14.49 17.78 -1.41
CA SER A 48 13.52 18.71 -0.82
C SER A 48 12.52 18.02 0.11
N VAL A 49 12.43 16.68 0.05
CA VAL A 49 11.52 15.90 0.88
C VAL A 49 12.21 15.48 2.17
N GLY A 50 11.62 15.78 3.32
CA GLY A 50 12.09 15.37 4.65
C GLY A 50 11.31 14.21 5.25
N ALA A 51 10.03 14.01 4.85
CA ALA A 51 9.19 12.92 5.33
C ALA A 51 8.16 12.51 4.26
N ILE A 52 7.61 11.30 4.40
CA ILE A 52 6.64 10.72 3.48
C ILE A 52 5.37 10.37 4.26
N VAL A 53 4.22 10.83 3.80
CA VAL A 53 2.91 10.49 4.37
C VAL A 53 2.11 9.68 3.37
N VAL A 54 1.57 8.55 3.80
CA VAL A 54 0.66 7.71 3.01
C VAL A 54 -0.73 7.78 3.60
N THR A 55 -1.73 8.08 2.77
CA THR A 55 -3.15 8.13 3.17
C THR A 55 -4.05 7.53 2.10
N GLY A 56 -5.36 7.43 2.37
CA GLY A 56 -6.35 6.96 1.40
C GLY A 56 -7.35 8.04 1.00
N ALA A 57 -7.69 8.12 -0.28
CA ALA A 57 -8.76 8.98 -0.75
C ALA A 57 -10.14 8.49 -0.25
N GLY A 58 -11.03 9.42 0.03
CA GLY A 58 -12.41 9.13 0.43
C GLY A 58 -12.51 8.56 1.85
N ARG A 59 -13.44 7.60 2.06
CA ARG A 59 -13.82 7.10 3.40
C ARG A 59 -12.99 5.94 3.92
N GLY A 60 -12.14 5.34 3.11
CA GLY A 60 -11.30 4.20 3.49
C GLY A 60 -9.83 4.50 3.33
N PHE A 61 -8.98 3.87 4.14
CA PHE A 61 -7.55 3.87 3.91
C PHE A 61 -7.21 2.85 2.82
N CYS A 62 -7.38 1.56 3.10
CA CYS A 62 -7.24 0.47 2.14
C CYS A 62 -8.01 -0.77 2.64
N ALA A 63 -8.99 -1.23 1.89
CA ALA A 63 -9.89 -2.32 2.31
C ALA A 63 -9.30 -3.74 2.11
N GLY A 64 -8.02 -3.85 1.81
CA GLY A 64 -7.35 -5.14 1.52
C GLY A 64 -7.19 -5.40 0.04
N ALA A 65 -6.75 -6.61 -0.31
CA ALA A 65 -6.54 -7.00 -1.71
C ALA A 65 -7.83 -6.91 -2.54
N ASP A 66 -7.72 -6.36 -3.76
CA ASP A 66 -8.83 -6.37 -4.70
C ASP A 66 -9.08 -7.81 -5.17
N MET A 67 -10.21 -8.37 -4.72
CA MET A 67 -10.55 -9.76 -5.00
C MET A 67 -10.77 -10.03 -6.49
N GLN A 68 -11.22 -9.03 -7.26
CA GLN A 68 -11.41 -9.20 -8.70
C GLN A 68 -10.07 -9.19 -9.44
N ASP A 69 -9.23 -8.19 -9.16
CA ASP A 69 -7.94 -8.04 -9.86
C ASP A 69 -6.90 -9.08 -9.41
N THR A 70 -6.96 -9.53 -8.16
CA THR A 70 -5.93 -10.41 -7.59
C THR A 70 -6.32 -11.89 -7.67
N PHE A 71 -7.58 -12.26 -7.33
CA PHE A 71 -7.98 -13.65 -7.23
C PHE A 71 -8.64 -14.20 -8.50
N GLN A 72 -9.53 -13.46 -9.14
CA GLN A 72 -10.19 -13.93 -10.35
C GLN A 72 -9.21 -14.07 -11.51
N THR A 73 -8.26 -13.14 -11.62
CA THR A 73 -7.22 -13.19 -12.65
C THR A 73 -6.29 -14.40 -12.44
N ARG A 74 -5.93 -14.71 -11.20
CA ARG A 74 -5.15 -15.91 -10.85
C ARG A 74 -5.92 -17.21 -11.08
N LEU A 75 -7.19 -17.26 -10.72
CA LEU A 75 -8.06 -18.42 -10.97
C LEU A 75 -8.27 -18.66 -12.46
N ALA A 76 -8.25 -17.62 -13.28
CA ALA A 76 -8.30 -17.73 -14.73
C ALA A 76 -6.97 -18.14 -15.37
N GLY A 77 -5.92 -18.39 -14.57
CA GLY A 77 -4.59 -18.78 -15.05
C GLY A 77 -3.80 -17.65 -15.68
N ALA A 78 -4.28 -16.40 -15.55
CA ALA A 78 -3.56 -15.22 -15.99
C ALA A 78 -2.74 -14.63 -14.83
N ASP A 79 -1.52 -14.20 -15.10
CA ASP A 79 -0.71 -13.46 -14.12
C ASP A 79 -1.24 -12.02 -14.04
N PRO A 80 -1.77 -11.56 -12.89
CA PRO A 80 -2.36 -10.23 -12.75
C PRO A 80 -1.37 -9.07 -12.86
N GLY A 81 -0.13 -9.36 -13.11
CA GLY A 81 0.94 -8.41 -13.36
C GLY A 81 2.25 -9.15 -13.37
N GLY A 82 2.79 -9.44 -14.55
CA GLY A 82 3.98 -10.26 -14.78
C GLY A 82 5.25 -9.90 -13.99
N ASP A 83 5.18 -8.89 -13.12
CA ASP A 83 6.28 -8.40 -12.28
C ASP A 83 6.05 -8.62 -10.78
N THR A 84 4.95 -9.24 -10.35
CA THR A 84 4.72 -9.48 -8.92
C THR A 84 5.23 -10.87 -8.51
N ALA A 85 6.00 -10.93 -7.41
CA ALA A 85 6.44 -12.19 -6.84
C ALA A 85 5.24 -12.99 -6.29
N GLU A 86 5.20 -14.30 -6.58
CA GLU A 86 4.21 -15.19 -5.98
C GLU A 86 4.30 -15.12 -4.45
N GLY A 87 3.16 -14.87 -3.80
CA GLY A 87 3.05 -14.93 -2.34
C GLY A 87 3.51 -13.68 -1.56
N GLN A 88 3.85 -12.58 -2.21
CA GLN A 88 4.32 -11.36 -1.53
C GLN A 88 3.32 -10.19 -1.59
N GLY A 89 2.03 -10.43 -1.40
CA GLY A 89 1.03 -9.36 -1.30
C GLY A 89 0.85 -8.51 -2.56
N GLY A 90 1.21 -9.05 -3.73
CA GLY A 90 1.15 -8.32 -4.99
C GLY A 90 2.25 -7.27 -5.17
N LEU A 91 3.34 -7.36 -4.44
CA LEU A 91 4.51 -6.49 -4.59
C LEU A 91 5.26 -6.78 -5.89
N PRO A 92 6.00 -5.80 -6.44
CA PRO A 92 6.92 -6.02 -7.57
C PRO A 92 7.90 -7.15 -7.27
N ARG A 93 8.26 -7.93 -8.31
CA ARG A 93 9.21 -9.03 -8.17
C ARG A 93 10.57 -8.51 -7.68
N GLY A 94 11.09 -9.12 -6.63
CA GLY A 94 12.37 -8.75 -6.02
C GLY A 94 12.33 -7.54 -5.10
N LEU A 95 11.18 -6.91 -4.90
CA LEU A 95 11.02 -5.84 -3.92
C LEU A 95 10.87 -6.43 -2.51
N ASP A 96 11.79 -6.09 -1.62
CA ASP A 96 11.64 -6.27 -0.19
C ASP A 96 10.96 -5.03 0.40
N TRP A 97 9.68 -5.16 0.75
CA TRP A 97 8.89 -4.06 1.30
C TRP A 97 9.46 -3.54 2.63
N VAL A 98 9.92 -4.44 3.48
CA VAL A 98 10.45 -4.07 4.80
C VAL A 98 11.78 -3.34 4.65
N ALA A 99 12.63 -3.79 3.73
CA ALA A 99 13.88 -3.10 3.41
C ALA A 99 13.60 -1.71 2.84
N LEU A 100 12.69 -1.60 1.85
CA LEU A 100 12.30 -0.31 1.29
C LEU A 100 11.85 0.66 2.39
N VAL A 101 10.97 0.23 3.30
CA VAL A 101 10.46 1.07 4.38
C VAL A 101 11.58 1.47 5.34
N ARG A 102 12.44 0.53 5.76
CA ARG A 102 13.54 0.81 6.70
C ARG A 102 14.60 1.75 6.17
N GLU A 103 14.81 1.73 4.85
CA GLU A 103 15.81 2.58 4.19
C GLU A 103 15.21 3.92 3.74
N SER A 104 13.90 4.11 3.94
CA SER A 104 13.19 5.33 3.55
C SER A 104 13.42 6.46 4.54
N LYS A 105 13.15 7.68 4.08
CA LYS A 105 12.87 8.82 4.94
C LYS A 105 11.71 8.49 5.87
N PRO A 106 11.52 9.20 6.99
CA PRO A 106 10.41 8.93 7.90
C PRO A 106 9.10 8.70 7.17
N LEU A 107 8.52 7.52 7.36
CA LEU A 107 7.29 7.06 6.73
C LEU A 107 6.14 7.07 7.74
N ILE A 108 5.10 7.83 7.43
CA ILE A 108 3.93 8.03 8.29
C ILE A 108 2.69 7.50 7.57
N ALA A 109 1.93 6.63 8.22
CA ALA A 109 0.60 6.25 7.76
C ALA A 109 -0.45 7.17 8.40
N ALA A 110 -1.21 7.91 7.60
CA ALA A 110 -2.37 8.68 8.01
C ALA A 110 -3.64 7.88 7.68
N VAL A 111 -4.07 7.04 8.63
CA VAL A 111 -5.18 6.09 8.44
C VAL A 111 -6.51 6.78 8.65
N ASN A 112 -7.13 7.20 7.56
CA ASN A 112 -8.39 7.97 7.55
C ASN A 112 -9.65 7.11 7.70
N GLY A 113 -9.56 5.79 7.56
CA GLY A 113 -10.73 4.90 7.59
C GLY A 113 -10.36 3.43 7.71
N ALA A 114 -11.08 2.55 7.02
CA ALA A 114 -10.80 1.11 7.08
C ALA A 114 -9.41 0.77 6.51
N ALA A 115 -8.62 0.02 7.29
CA ALA A 115 -7.33 -0.56 6.93
C ALA A 115 -7.39 -2.07 7.20
N VAL A 116 -7.50 -2.88 6.15
CA VAL A 116 -7.84 -4.31 6.25
C VAL A 116 -6.85 -5.16 5.47
N GLY A 117 -6.46 -6.31 6.02
CA GLY A 117 -5.53 -7.23 5.37
C GLY A 117 -4.23 -6.53 4.97
N VAL A 118 -3.85 -6.60 3.68
CA VAL A 118 -2.67 -5.90 3.16
C VAL A 118 -2.70 -4.39 3.43
N GLY A 119 -3.87 -3.77 3.48
CA GLY A 119 -4.02 -2.35 3.84
C GLY A 119 -3.57 -2.02 5.26
N LEU A 120 -3.57 -2.99 6.17
CA LEU A 120 -2.98 -2.86 7.49
C LEU A 120 -1.53 -3.33 7.50
N THR A 121 -1.24 -4.51 6.94
CA THR A 121 0.09 -5.11 7.05
C THR A 121 1.17 -4.28 6.36
N MET A 122 0.84 -3.58 5.27
CA MET A 122 1.80 -2.73 4.56
C MET A 122 2.31 -1.55 5.40
N VAL A 123 1.53 -1.06 6.36
CA VAL A 123 1.91 0.08 7.19
C VAL A 123 2.50 -0.30 8.56
N LEU A 124 2.47 -1.58 8.94
CA LEU A 124 3.04 -2.03 10.20
C LEU A 124 4.54 -1.70 10.35
N PRO A 125 5.38 -1.78 9.31
CA PRO A 125 6.78 -1.40 9.41
C PRO A 125 7.05 0.11 9.35
N PHE A 126 6.02 0.97 9.17
CA PHE A 126 6.20 2.43 9.12
C PHE A 126 6.61 2.99 10.49
N ASP A 127 7.27 4.14 10.48
CA ASP A 127 7.76 4.78 11.71
C ASP A 127 6.62 5.27 12.60
N VAL A 128 5.54 5.78 12.01
CA VAL A 128 4.39 6.33 12.74
C VAL A 128 3.08 5.94 12.04
N ILE A 129 2.10 5.52 12.84
CA ILE A 129 0.72 5.33 12.38
C ILE A 129 -0.17 6.29 13.14
N VAL A 130 -0.76 7.24 12.44
CA VAL A 130 -1.79 8.15 12.95
C VAL A 130 -3.14 7.68 12.41
N ALA A 131 -4.10 7.48 13.29
CA ALA A 131 -5.42 7.00 12.90
C ALA A 131 -6.51 8.01 13.28
N SER A 132 -7.46 8.20 12.38
CA SER A 132 -8.69 8.93 12.70
C SER A 132 -9.54 8.13 13.70
N GLU A 133 -10.42 8.80 14.45
CA GLU A 133 -11.37 8.12 15.34
C GLU A 133 -12.32 7.17 14.58
N ALA A 134 -12.53 7.42 13.29
CA ALA A 134 -13.33 6.57 12.40
C ALA A 134 -12.56 5.37 11.83
N ALA A 135 -11.25 5.30 12.05
CA ALA A 135 -10.43 4.20 11.52
C ALA A 135 -10.87 2.84 12.09
N ARG A 136 -10.78 1.82 11.26
CA ARG A 136 -11.08 0.43 11.63
C ARG A 136 -9.97 -0.45 11.09
N PHE A 137 -9.38 -1.24 11.96
CA PHE A 137 -8.30 -2.16 11.62
C PHE A 137 -8.79 -3.60 11.61
N GLY A 138 -8.37 -4.40 10.64
CA GLY A 138 -8.78 -5.80 10.58
C GLY A 138 -7.79 -6.69 9.83
N MET A 139 -7.48 -7.85 10.44
CA MET A 139 -6.73 -8.94 9.81
C MET A 139 -7.65 -10.14 9.64
N PHE A 140 -8.18 -10.35 8.45
CA PHE A 140 -9.12 -11.43 8.15
C PHE A 140 -8.51 -12.59 7.39
N PHE A 141 -7.19 -12.70 7.34
CA PHE A 141 -6.46 -13.76 6.61
C PHE A 141 -6.97 -15.16 6.92
N VAL A 142 -7.16 -15.49 8.21
CA VAL A 142 -7.67 -16.79 8.64
C VAL A 142 -9.07 -17.08 8.08
N LYS A 143 -9.93 -16.07 7.95
CA LYS A 143 -11.28 -16.25 7.42
C LYS A 143 -11.31 -16.58 5.93
N VAL A 144 -10.27 -16.24 5.21
CA VAL A 144 -10.12 -16.50 3.76
C VAL A 144 -9.06 -17.56 3.47
N GLY A 145 -8.54 -18.25 4.51
CA GLY A 145 -7.57 -19.32 4.36
C GLY A 145 -6.18 -18.88 3.90
N LEU A 146 -5.81 -17.64 4.19
CA LEU A 146 -4.50 -17.07 3.82
C LEU A 146 -3.59 -16.93 5.04
N VAL A 147 -2.29 -16.97 4.78
CA VAL A 147 -1.26 -16.62 5.76
C VAL A 147 -1.03 -15.09 5.71
N PRO A 148 -0.81 -14.44 6.85
CA PRO A 148 -0.43 -13.03 6.88
C PRO A 148 0.86 -12.75 6.10
N GLU A 149 0.97 -11.55 5.54
CA GLU A 149 2.03 -11.13 4.62
C GLU A 149 2.67 -9.80 5.06
N LEU A 150 3.71 -9.35 4.32
CA LEU A 150 4.40 -8.07 4.54
C LEU A 150 4.90 -7.87 5.98
N ALA A 151 5.63 -8.84 6.52
CA ALA A 151 6.23 -8.78 7.86
C ALA A 151 5.20 -8.57 8.99
N SER A 152 3.99 -9.09 8.84
CA SER A 152 2.95 -9.05 9.87
C SER A 152 3.04 -10.24 10.86
N THR A 153 4.09 -11.06 10.74
CA THR A 153 4.44 -12.18 11.64
C THR A 153 5.87 -12.06 12.08
#